data_063af8a05da800d9473133aa27a69e08
#
_entry.id   063af8a05da800d9473133aa27a69e08
#
_cell.length_a   1.000
_cell.length_b   1.000
_cell.length_c   1.000
_cell.angle_alpha   90.00
_cell.angle_beta   90.00
_cell.angle_gamma   90.00
#
_symmetry.space_group_name_H-M   'P 1'
#
loop_
_entity.id
_entity.type
_entity.pdbx_description
1 polymer ?
#
loop_
_entity_poly.entity_id
_entity_poly.type
_entity_poly.pdbx_seq_one_letter_code
_entity_poly.pdbx_strand_id
1 'polypeptide(L)'
;MEQSKKMALTAYKALDEKKAEEIKVIGIGEISILADYFIIAGGGSKPQLQAMINNVQEKMHEAGFDVKRIEGNRDSSWILMDYGDLVVHLFNRDDRLFYDLEHIWSDGKPVDIDSLR
;
A
#
# COMPACT_ATOMS: atom_id res chain seq x y z
N MET A 1 -6.02 11.07 10.92
CA MET A 1 -5.12 12.24 10.92
C MET A 1 -4.91 12.70 9.50
N GLU A 2 -4.76 14.00 9.34
CA GLU A 2 -4.64 14.62 8.02
C GLU A 2 -3.46 14.09 7.22
N GLN A 3 -2.30 13.94 7.87
CA GLN A 3 -1.09 13.47 7.20
C GLN A 3 -1.21 12.04 6.72
N SER A 4 -1.76 11.16 7.55
CA SER A 4 -1.91 9.75 7.17
C SER A 4 -2.94 9.59 6.05
N LYS A 5 -4.00 10.40 6.02
CA LYS A 5 -4.97 10.41 4.92
C LYS A 5 -4.31 10.85 3.63
N LYS A 6 -3.48 11.88 3.67
CA LYS A 6 -2.74 12.37 2.50
C LYS A 6 -1.79 11.31 1.99
N MET A 7 -1.08 10.62 2.89
CA MET A 7 -0.21 9.52 2.53
C MET A 7 -0.99 8.42 1.81
N ALA A 8 -2.12 7.99 2.38
CA ALA A 8 -2.93 6.92 1.81
C ALA A 8 -3.46 7.30 0.43
N LEU A 9 -3.96 8.52 0.26
CA LEU A 9 -4.48 8.99 -1.01
C LEU A 9 -3.37 9.07 -2.07
N THR A 10 -2.20 9.60 -1.69
CA THR A 10 -1.07 9.73 -2.61
C THR A 10 -0.58 8.35 -3.09
N ALA A 11 -0.43 7.41 -2.16
CA ALA A 11 0.00 6.05 -2.50
C ALA A 11 -1.04 5.34 -3.37
N TYR A 12 -2.32 5.50 -3.04
CA TYR A 12 -3.40 4.91 -3.84
C TYR A 12 -3.34 5.39 -5.29
N LYS A 13 -3.24 6.70 -5.49
CA LYS A 13 -3.16 7.29 -6.83
C LYS A 13 -1.93 6.80 -7.59
N ALA A 14 -0.80 6.70 -6.90
CA ALA A 14 0.44 6.21 -7.52
C ALA A 14 0.29 4.77 -8.00
N LEU A 15 -0.37 3.93 -7.22
CA LEU A 15 -0.63 2.54 -7.58
C LEU A 15 -1.63 2.44 -8.74
N ASP A 16 -2.67 3.24 -8.70
CA ASP A 16 -3.70 3.25 -9.73
C ASP A 16 -3.13 3.69 -11.08
N GLU A 17 -2.20 4.65 -11.10
CA GLU A 17 -1.51 5.07 -12.31
C GLU A 17 -0.77 3.93 -13.00
N LYS A 18 -0.30 2.96 -12.24
CA LYS A 18 0.40 1.77 -12.75
C LYS A 18 -0.51 0.56 -12.87
N LYS A 19 -1.81 0.78 -12.81
CA LYS A 19 -2.84 -0.26 -13.00
C LYS A 19 -2.73 -1.40 -12.01
N ALA A 20 -2.34 -1.09 -10.77
CA ALA A 20 -2.32 -2.08 -9.70
C ALA A 20 -3.70 -2.71 -9.54
N GLU A 21 -3.72 -4.00 -9.25
CA GLU A 21 -4.96 -4.76 -9.14
C GLU A 21 -5.42 -4.86 -7.70
N GLU A 22 -6.73 -4.85 -7.51
CA GLU A 22 -7.36 -5.06 -6.19
C GLU A 22 -6.78 -4.17 -5.10
N ILE A 23 -6.67 -2.87 -5.39
CA ILE A 23 -6.15 -1.91 -4.40
C ILE A 23 -7.17 -1.79 -3.26
N LYS A 24 -6.74 -2.11 -2.05
CA LYS A 24 -7.58 -1.98 -0.86
C LYS A 24 -6.89 -1.09 0.16
N VAL A 25 -7.64 -0.16 0.71
CA VAL A 25 -7.19 0.72 1.79
C VAL A 25 -7.92 0.29 3.06
N ILE A 26 -7.17 0.01 4.10
CA ILE A 26 -7.72 -0.50 5.36
C ILE A 26 -7.29 0.42 6.50
N GLY A 27 -8.26 0.95 7.24
CA GLY A 27 -8.01 1.72 8.44
C GLY A 27 -7.71 0.79 9.60
N ILE A 28 -6.54 0.93 10.21
CA ILE A 28 -6.10 0.07 11.31
C ILE A 28 -5.74 0.87 12.57
N GLY A 29 -5.95 2.19 12.56
CA GLY A 29 -5.58 3.04 13.68
C GLY A 29 -6.25 2.66 15.01
N GLU A 30 -7.42 2.02 14.95
CA GLU A 30 -8.13 1.58 16.16
C GLU A 30 -7.66 0.25 16.70
N ILE A 31 -6.97 -0.55 15.85
CA ILE A 31 -6.50 -1.88 16.23
C ILE A 31 -4.98 -2.00 16.27
N SER A 32 -4.29 -0.96 15.85
CA SER A 32 -2.82 -0.95 15.83
C SER A 32 -2.31 0.43 16.17
N ILE A 33 -1.28 0.49 17.01
CA ILE A 33 -0.57 1.72 17.31
C ILE A 33 0.57 1.96 16.32
N LEU A 34 0.84 1.00 15.42
CA LEU A 34 1.99 1.05 14.52
C LEU A 34 1.72 1.89 13.27
N ALA A 35 0.49 1.91 12.80
CA ALA A 35 0.12 2.68 11.61
C ALA A 35 -1.37 2.98 11.63
N ASP A 36 -1.78 3.99 10.86
CA ASP A 36 -3.20 4.35 10.72
C ASP A 36 -3.85 3.61 9.57
N TYR A 37 -3.10 3.35 8.50
CA TYR A 37 -3.63 2.72 7.29
C TYR A 37 -2.69 1.66 6.74
N PHE A 38 -3.29 0.62 6.17
CA PHE A 38 -2.61 -0.32 5.28
C PHE A 38 -3.19 -0.16 3.88
N ILE A 39 -2.34 -0.27 2.88
CA ILE A 39 -2.78 -0.41 1.49
C ILE A 39 -2.28 -1.76 1.01
N ILE A 40 -3.15 -2.53 0.37
CA ILE A 40 -2.83 -3.83 -0.20
C ILE A 40 -3.15 -3.77 -1.68
N ALA A 41 -2.20 -4.15 -2.51
CA ALA A 41 -2.39 -4.14 -3.96
C ALA A 41 -1.58 -5.26 -4.62
N GLY A 42 -2.05 -5.71 -5.76
CA GLY A 42 -1.41 -6.76 -6.52
C GLY A 42 -0.85 -6.29 -7.85
N GLY A 43 0.20 -6.94 -8.32
CA GLY A 43 0.74 -6.73 -9.65
C GLY A 43 0.78 -8.04 -10.42
N GLY A 44 0.55 -7.97 -11.73
CA GLY A 44 0.46 -9.15 -12.59
C GLY A 44 1.80 -9.61 -13.16
N SER A 45 2.86 -8.82 -13.00
CA SER A 45 4.18 -9.14 -13.52
C SER A 45 5.26 -8.45 -12.69
N LYS A 46 6.49 -8.97 -12.80
CA LYS A 46 7.64 -8.35 -12.10
C LYS A 46 7.90 -6.92 -12.57
N PRO A 47 7.87 -6.62 -13.90
CA PRO A 47 8.01 -5.23 -14.34
C PRO A 47 6.93 -4.32 -13.80
N GLN A 48 5.69 -4.78 -13.72
CA GLN A 48 4.60 -4.00 -13.14
C GLN A 48 4.85 -3.73 -11.65
N LEU A 49 5.25 -4.73 -10.89
CA LEU A 49 5.58 -4.57 -9.47
C LEU A 49 6.68 -3.53 -9.29
N GLN A 50 7.73 -3.58 -10.11
CA GLN A 50 8.80 -2.60 -10.04
C GLN A 50 8.31 -1.20 -10.35
N ALA A 51 7.44 -1.06 -11.36
CA ALA A 51 6.84 0.22 -11.72
C ALA A 51 5.98 0.75 -10.57
N MET A 52 5.24 -0.11 -9.90
CA MET A 52 4.43 0.27 -8.74
C MET A 52 5.31 0.78 -7.60
N ILE A 53 6.37 0.04 -7.27
CA ILE A 53 7.31 0.46 -6.22
C ILE A 53 7.89 1.83 -6.55
N ASN A 54 8.39 1.99 -7.76
CA ASN A 54 9.05 3.23 -8.18
C ASN A 54 8.09 4.41 -8.16
N ASN A 55 6.86 4.20 -8.63
CA ASN A 55 5.88 5.29 -8.68
C ASN A 55 5.41 5.71 -7.30
N VAL A 56 5.21 4.75 -6.40
CA VAL A 56 4.86 5.08 -5.01
C VAL A 56 5.98 5.90 -4.37
N GLN A 57 7.23 5.47 -4.52
CA GLN A 57 8.36 6.21 -3.96
C GLN A 57 8.44 7.63 -4.53
N GLU A 58 8.30 7.78 -5.85
CA GLU A 58 8.38 9.08 -6.50
C GLU A 58 7.27 10.01 -6.03
N LYS A 59 6.03 9.55 -6.08
CA LYS A 59 4.89 10.40 -5.73
C LYS A 59 4.85 10.73 -4.25
N MET A 60 5.21 9.79 -3.40
CA MET A 60 5.28 10.04 -1.96
C MET A 60 6.38 11.05 -1.64
N HIS A 61 7.56 10.91 -2.28
CA HIS A 61 8.64 11.86 -2.09
C HIS A 61 8.24 13.28 -2.53
N GLU A 62 7.59 13.41 -3.68
CA GLU A 62 7.07 14.69 -4.17
C GLU A 62 6.08 15.32 -3.19
N ALA A 63 5.34 14.49 -2.48
CA ALA A 63 4.37 14.95 -1.48
C ALA A 63 5.00 15.21 -0.10
N GLY A 64 6.32 15.00 0.03
CA GLY A 64 7.03 15.25 1.28
C GLY A 64 7.16 14.04 2.19
N PHE A 65 6.89 12.82 1.68
CA PHE A 65 6.96 11.61 2.48
C PHE A 65 8.04 10.68 1.93
N ASP A 66 9.02 10.37 2.76
CA ASP A 66 10.08 9.44 2.39
C ASP A 66 9.86 8.09 3.06
N VAL A 67 10.11 7.02 2.30
CA VAL A 67 9.97 5.69 2.85
C VAL A 67 10.99 5.45 3.96
N LYS A 68 10.54 4.86 5.06
CA LYS A 68 11.43 4.53 6.18
C LYS A 68 12.15 3.21 5.94
N ARG A 69 11.46 2.25 5.33
CA ARG A 69 12.01 0.92 5.09
C ARG A 69 11.26 0.24 3.96
N ILE A 70 12.00 -0.47 3.11
CA ILE A 70 11.41 -1.33 2.10
C ILE A 70 11.95 -2.74 2.32
N GLU A 71 11.05 -3.71 2.38
CA GLU A 71 11.41 -5.13 2.45
C GLU A 71 10.92 -5.81 1.19
N GLY A 72 11.76 -6.67 0.61
CA GLY A 72 11.45 -7.35 -0.63
C GLY A 72 11.77 -6.52 -1.86
N ASN A 73 11.57 -7.12 -3.02
CA ASN A 73 11.77 -6.49 -4.33
C ASN A 73 10.84 -7.15 -5.34
N ARG A 74 10.94 -6.74 -6.62
CA ARG A 74 10.03 -7.26 -7.66
C ARG A 74 10.05 -8.79 -7.82
N ASP A 75 11.13 -9.43 -7.38
CA ASP A 75 11.26 -10.90 -7.45
C ASP A 75 10.65 -11.58 -6.23
N SER A 76 10.28 -10.81 -5.22
CA SER A 76 9.63 -11.33 -4.02
C SER A 76 8.13 -11.46 -4.25
N SER A 77 7.51 -12.41 -3.57
CA SER A 77 6.06 -12.54 -3.62
C SER A 77 5.35 -11.45 -2.80
N TRP A 78 6.07 -10.82 -1.90
CA TRP A 78 5.53 -9.79 -1.00
C TRP A 78 6.57 -8.69 -0.81
N ILE A 79 6.12 -7.45 -1.02
CA ILE A 79 6.94 -6.25 -0.85
C ILE A 79 6.25 -5.37 0.17
N LEU A 80 7.01 -4.89 1.15
CA LEU A 80 6.49 -4.00 2.18
C LEU A 80 7.19 -2.65 2.08
N MET A 81 6.41 -1.57 2.02
CA MET A 81 6.93 -0.20 2.02
C MET A 81 6.39 0.51 3.26
N ASP A 82 7.27 0.77 4.22
CA ASP A 82 6.90 1.37 5.51
C ASP A 82 7.11 2.87 5.48
N TYR A 83 6.02 3.62 5.59
CA TYR A 83 6.03 5.08 5.69
C TYR A 83 5.68 5.58 7.10
N GLY A 84 5.63 4.69 8.07
CA GLY A 84 5.24 5.05 9.44
C GLY A 84 3.74 4.95 9.66
N ASP A 85 3.01 6.01 9.35
CA ASP A 85 1.55 6.02 9.53
C ASP A 85 0.81 5.23 8.45
N LEU A 86 1.50 4.90 7.38
CA LEU A 86 1.00 4.10 6.28
C LEU A 86 1.98 2.97 5.97
N VAL A 87 1.47 1.77 5.78
CA VAL A 87 2.26 0.65 5.27
C VAL A 87 1.62 0.16 3.98
N VAL A 88 2.42 0.09 2.92
CA VAL A 88 1.97 -0.40 1.62
C VAL A 88 2.45 -1.83 1.43
N HIS A 89 1.52 -2.73 1.14
CA HIS A 89 1.80 -4.15 0.88
C HIS A 89 1.51 -4.44 -0.59
N LEU A 90 2.52 -4.87 -1.31
CA LEU A 90 2.39 -5.22 -2.72
C LEU A 90 2.65 -6.71 -2.90
N PHE A 91 1.84 -7.36 -3.71
CA PHE A 91 1.91 -8.81 -3.93
C PHE A 91 1.91 -9.13 -5.42
N ASN A 92 2.59 -10.21 -5.76
CA ASN A 92 2.33 -10.86 -7.02
C ASN A 92 0.89 -11.40 -6.94
N ARG A 93 0.03 -11.04 -7.90
CA ARG A 93 -1.40 -11.41 -7.84
C ARG A 93 -1.65 -12.92 -7.80
N ASP A 94 -0.68 -13.71 -8.27
CA ASP A 94 -0.80 -15.17 -8.27
C ASP A 94 -0.42 -15.77 -6.92
N ASP A 95 0.04 -14.95 -5.98
CA ASP A 95 0.45 -15.42 -4.66
C ASP A 95 -0.76 -15.45 -3.72
N ARG A 96 -0.96 -16.59 -3.08
CA ARG A 96 -2.05 -16.77 -2.13
C ARG A 96 -1.87 -15.95 -0.87
N LEU A 97 -0.65 -15.54 -0.55
CA LEU A 97 -0.39 -14.70 0.61
C LEU A 97 -1.15 -13.38 0.53
N PHE A 98 -1.44 -12.90 -0.69
CA PHE A 98 -2.28 -11.73 -0.88
C PHE A 98 -3.63 -11.88 -0.20
N TYR A 99 -4.29 -13.02 -0.43
CA TYR A 99 -5.61 -13.29 0.14
C TYR A 99 -5.53 -13.58 1.64
N ASP A 100 -4.46 -14.25 2.07
CA ASP A 100 -4.26 -14.55 3.48
C ASP A 100 -4.02 -13.28 4.29
N LEU A 101 -3.24 -12.34 3.76
CA LEU A 101 -3.00 -11.08 4.43
C LEU A 101 -4.27 -10.25 4.55
N GLU A 102 -5.06 -10.21 3.48
CA GLU A 102 -6.35 -9.55 3.48
C GLU A 102 -7.26 -10.12 4.57
N HIS A 103 -7.23 -11.43 4.74
CA HIS A 103 -8.01 -12.11 5.76
C HIS A 103 -7.52 -11.76 7.16
N ILE A 104 -6.20 -11.72 7.37
CA ILE A 104 -5.59 -11.34 8.65
C ILE A 104 -6.02 -9.94 9.06
N TRP A 105 -6.13 -9.03 8.10
CA TRP A 105 -6.51 -7.64 8.36
C TRP A 105 -7.99 -7.38 8.20
N SER A 106 -8.80 -8.43 8.19
CA SER A 106 -10.27 -8.30 8.07
C SER A 106 -10.89 -7.54 9.24
N ASP A 107 -10.21 -7.48 10.38
CA ASP A 107 -10.66 -6.70 11.53
C ASP A 107 -10.49 -5.20 11.34
N GLY A 108 -9.69 -4.79 10.36
CA GLY A 108 -9.56 -3.40 9.99
C GLY A 108 -10.81 -2.92 9.25
N LYS A 109 -10.96 -1.61 9.15
CA LYS A 109 -12.11 -1.01 8.46
C LYS A 109 -11.76 -0.73 7.02
N PRO A 110 -12.49 -1.30 6.04
CA PRO A 110 -12.32 -0.90 4.66
C PRO A 110 -12.55 0.60 4.52
N VAL A 111 -11.69 1.28 3.78
CA VAL A 111 -11.77 2.72 3.58
C VAL A 111 -12.08 2.99 2.11
N ASP A 112 -13.16 3.74 1.88
CA ASP A 112 -13.48 4.22 0.54
C ASP A 112 -12.51 5.35 0.22
N ILE A 113 -11.83 5.24 -0.92
CA ILE A 113 -10.86 6.25 -1.34
C ILE A 113 -11.48 7.65 -1.42
N ASP A 114 -12.77 7.74 -1.76
CA ASP A 114 -13.45 9.02 -1.84
C ASP A 114 -13.52 9.71 -0.47
N SER A 115 -13.50 8.96 0.63
CA SER A 115 -13.51 9.54 1.97
C SER A 115 -12.17 10.17 2.35
N LEU A 116 -11.11 9.90 1.60
CA LEU A 116 -9.78 10.45 1.84
C LEU A 116 -9.52 11.73 1.05
N ARG A 117 -10.40 12.06 0.14
CA ARG A 117 -10.27 13.24 -0.72
C ARG A 117 -10.72 14.51 -0.05
#